data_a906dfba62f1aaa1a887121bd97bab49
#
_entry.id   a906dfba62f1aaa1a887121bd97bab49
#
_cell.length_a   1.000
_cell.length_b   1.000
_cell.length_c   1.000
_cell.angle_alpha   90.00
_cell.angle_beta   90.00
_cell.angle_gamma   90.00
#
_symmetry.space_group_name_H-M   'P 1'
#
loop_
_entity.id
_entity.type
_entity.pdbx_description
1 polymer ?
#
loop_
_entity_poly.entity_id
_entity_poly.type
_entity_poly.pdbx_seq_one_letter_code
_entity_poly.pdbx_strand_id
1 'polypeptide(L)'
;MPSFFPLFSSYIYHLVNDAWALTYTTVAVLQDFADDGVVYLELRTTPRSIQASSGNITKFDYVQIILDAIKQFEAQDERLQTRLILSIDRRNSLPEALEVVELCKQFQSQGVVGIDLCGDPMKAGIEALSPAFKAAKKISGLGVTLHFAEAPCSGTDEELKLLLSWEPDRIGHVIHLSSEIRQAIVDRGRIGLELCLSCNVHAKMISGGFEAHHFGSWWNNRHKGCPLVLCVS
;
A
#
# COMPACT_ATOMS: atom_id res chain seq x y z
N MET A 1 5.96 -16.58 7.29
CA MET A 1 5.05 -16.05 6.26
C MET A 1 3.65 -16.67 6.25
N PRO A 2 3.43 -18.00 6.19
CA PRO A 2 2.05 -18.53 6.09
C PRO A 2 1.10 -18.11 7.21
N SER A 3 1.62 -17.70 8.37
CA SER A 3 0.84 -17.29 9.55
C SER A 3 0.58 -15.77 9.65
N PHE A 4 1.19 -14.95 8.83
CA PHE A 4 1.08 -13.48 8.92
C PHE A 4 -0.21 -12.96 8.27
N PHE A 5 -0.44 -13.29 6.99
CA PHE A 5 -1.61 -12.80 6.26
C PHE A 5 -2.97 -13.23 6.84
N PRO A 6 -3.14 -14.45 7.38
CA PRO A 6 -4.37 -14.83 8.04
C PRO A 6 -4.75 -13.96 9.25
N LEU A 7 -3.79 -13.26 9.89
CA LEU A 7 -4.07 -12.39 11.03
C LEU A 7 -4.99 -11.23 10.64
N PHE A 8 -4.89 -10.73 9.42
CA PHE A 8 -5.77 -9.65 8.95
C PHE A 8 -7.23 -10.06 8.94
N SER A 9 -7.54 -11.21 8.33
CA SER A 9 -8.92 -11.72 8.27
C SER A 9 -9.42 -12.29 9.59
N SER A 10 -8.52 -12.88 10.42
CA SER A 10 -8.92 -13.53 11.66
C SER A 10 -9.10 -12.57 12.84
N TYR A 11 -8.39 -11.44 12.85
CA TYR A 11 -8.40 -10.51 13.98
C TYR A 11 -8.67 -9.07 13.56
N ILE A 12 -7.86 -8.49 12.69
CA ILE A 12 -7.90 -7.04 12.40
C ILE A 12 -9.26 -6.63 11.84
N TYR A 13 -9.79 -7.38 10.86
CA TYR A 13 -11.09 -7.07 10.26
C TYR A 13 -12.25 -7.27 11.21
N HIS A 14 -12.10 -8.10 12.25
CA HIS A 14 -13.11 -8.28 13.30
C HIS A 14 -13.05 -7.21 14.39
N LEU A 15 -11.88 -6.62 14.62
CA LEU A 15 -11.72 -5.54 15.59
C LEU A 15 -12.13 -4.19 15.01
N VAL A 16 -11.79 -3.93 13.74
CA VAL A 16 -12.12 -2.68 13.04
C VAL A 16 -13.36 -2.91 12.18
N ASN A 17 -14.53 -3.01 12.82
CA ASN A 17 -15.76 -3.49 12.19
C ASN A 17 -16.96 -2.54 12.32
N ASP A 18 -16.75 -1.30 12.74
CA ASP A 18 -17.76 -0.24 12.77
C ASP A 18 -17.13 1.15 12.57
N ALA A 19 -17.96 2.18 12.47
CA ALA A 19 -17.51 3.55 12.23
C ALA A 19 -16.66 4.11 13.37
N TRP A 20 -16.98 3.74 14.62
CA TRP A 20 -16.23 4.18 15.78
C TRP A 20 -14.80 3.59 15.76
N ALA A 21 -14.69 2.28 15.52
CA ALA A 21 -13.39 1.60 15.46
C ALA A 21 -12.52 2.12 14.31
N LEU A 22 -13.13 2.41 13.14
CA LEU A 22 -12.42 3.02 12.01
C LEU A 22 -11.89 4.42 12.39
N THR A 23 -12.72 5.26 12.98
CA THR A 23 -12.30 6.60 13.42
C THR A 23 -11.22 6.53 14.48
N TYR A 24 -11.45 5.70 15.52
CA TYR A 24 -10.50 5.53 16.63
C TYR A 24 -9.13 5.05 16.16
N THR A 25 -9.09 3.99 15.35
CA THR A 25 -7.82 3.44 14.85
C THR A 25 -7.11 4.41 13.92
N THR A 26 -7.84 5.16 13.10
CA THR A 26 -7.25 6.20 12.23
C THR A 26 -6.59 7.27 13.09
N VAL A 27 -7.30 7.84 14.05
CA VAL A 27 -6.76 8.90 14.92
C VAL A 27 -5.57 8.40 15.75
N ALA A 28 -5.64 7.17 16.30
CA ALA A 28 -4.55 6.60 17.08
C ALA A 28 -3.26 6.44 16.24
N VAL A 29 -3.38 5.93 15.02
CA VAL A 29 -2.24 5.81 14.10
C VAL A 29 -1.64 7.18 13.75
N LEU A 30 -2.48 8.18 13.48
CA LEU A 30 -2.00 9.54 13.19
C LEU A 30 -1.26 10.14 14.39
N GLN A 31 -1.78 9.93 15.60
CA GLN A 31 -1.13 10.41 16.82
C GLN A 31 0.24 9.75 17.02
N ASP A 32 0.33 8.43 16.87
CA ASP A 32 1.58 7.69 17.01
C ASP A 32 2.63 8.20 16.01
N PHE A 33 2.28 8.39 14.74
CA PHE A 33 3.20 8.95 13.74
C PHE A 33 3.61 10.39 14.03
N ALA A 34 2.68 11.24 14.48
CA ALA A 34 2.99 12.62 14.86
C ALA A 34 3.96 12.67 16.06
N ASP A 35 3.77 11.78 17.04
CA ASP A 35 4.63 11.69 18.22
C ASP A 35 6.01 11.10 17.89
N ASP A 36 6.12 10.25 16.87
CA ASP A 36 7.37 9.76 16.30
C ASP A 36 8.09 10.83 15.44
N GLY A 37 7.50 12.02 15.26
CA GLY A 37 8.09 13.13 14.51
C GLY A 37 7.92 13.05 13.00
N VAL A 38 6.98 12.23 12.52
CA VAL A 38 6.61 12.20 11.09
C VAL A 38 5.85 13.46 10.75
N VAL A 39 6.24 14.14 9.67
CA VAL A 39 5.63 15.39 9.21
C VAL A 39 4.74 15.20 7.98
N TYR A 40 4.90 14.10 7.26
CA TYR A 40 4.06 13.72 6.12
C TYR A 40 3.86 12.21 6.09
N LEU A 41 2.60 11.79 6.01
CA LEU A 41 2.19 10.39 6.01
C LEU A 41 1.28 10.10 4.81
N GLU A 42 1.53 9.02 4.10
CA GLU A 42 0.56 8.42 3.19
C GLU A 42 0.00 7.14 3.81
N LEU A 43 -1.14 7.28 4.46
CA LEU A 43 -1.85 6.15 5.08
C LEU A 43 -2.46 5.26 4.00
N ARG A 44 -2.34 3.94 4.14
CA ARG A 44 -2.93 2.97 3.20
C ARG A 44 -4.08 2.22 3.82
N THR A 45 -5.11 1.98 3.03
CA THR A 45 -6.24 1.17 3.44
C THR A 45 -6.90 0.45 2.26
N THR A 46 -7.44 -0.74 2.52
CA THR A 46 -8.25 -1.50 1.56
C THR A 46 -9.73 -1.22 1.83
N PRO A 47 -10.44 -0.45 0.97
CA PRO A 47 -11.84 -0.16 1.18
C PRO A 47 -12.69 -1.44 1.19
N ARG A 48 -13.53 -1.58 2.21
CA ARG A 48 -14.41 -2.73 2.38
C ARG A 48 -15.78 -2.34 2.90
N SER A 49 -16.79 -3.11 2.55
CA SER A 49 -18.10 -2.99 3.17
C SER A 49 -18.10 -3.70 4.53
N ILE A 50 -18.74 -3.10 5.52
CA ILE A 50 -18.83 -3.63 6.88
C ILE A 50 -20.29 -3.75 7.26
N GLN A 51 -20.67 -4.94 7.71
CA GLN A 51 -22.00 -5.23 8.29
C GLN A 51 -21.91 -4.97 9.79
N ALA A 52 -22.19 -3.75 10.23
CA ALA A 52 -22.18 -3.40 11.64
C ALA A 52 -23.59 -3.48 12.25
N SER A 53 -23.68 -3.69 13.55
CA SER A 53 -24.97 -3.65 14.28
C SER A 53 -25.64 -2.27 14.23
N SER A 54 -24.85 -1.21 14.03
CA SER A 54 -25.30 0.18 13.88
C SER A 54 -25.74 0.56 12.45
N GLY A 55 -25.63 -0.36 11.49
CA GLY A 55 -25.93 -0.14 10.07
C GLY A 55 -24.80 -0.55 9.15
N ASN A 56 -25.09 -0.70 7.87
CA ASN A 56 -24.10 -1.10 6.88
C ASN A 56 -23.23 0.09 6.49
N ILE A 57 -21.91 -0.11 6.47
CA ILE A 57 -20.91 0.84 5.97
C ILE A 57 -20.54 0.36 4.56
N THR A 58 -20.79 1.18 3.56
CA THR A 58 -20.33 0.92 2.18
C THR A 58 -18.84 1.21 2.05
N LYS A 59 -18.20 0.81 0.94
CA LYS A 59 -16.82 1.20 0.66
C LYS A 59 -16.64 2.71 0.55
N PHE A 60 -17.65 3.42 0.06
CA PHE A 60 -17.67 4.88 0.02
C PHE A 60 -17.66 5.46 1.44
N ASP A 61 -18.58 5.01 2.32
CA ASP A 61 -18.65 5.46 3.71
C ASP A 61 -17.34 5.14 4.46
N TYR A 62 -16.74 3.98 4.20
CA TYR A 62 -15.46 3.56 4.77
C TYR A 62 -14.34 4.58 4.47
N VAL A 63 -14.20 4.99 3.21
CA VAL A 63 -13.20 5.99 2.80
C VAL A 63 -13.53 7.37 3.39
N GLN A 64 -14.81 7.77 3.38
CA GLN A 64 -15.25 9.04 3.94
C GLN A 64 -14.94 9.14 5.44
N ILE A 65 -15.24 8.10 6.23
CA ILE A 65 -14.95 8.06 7.68
C ILE A 65 -13.45 8.30 7.95
N ILE A 66 -12.57 7.63 7.19
CA ILE A 66 -11.12 7.80 7.36
C ILE A 66 -10.68 9.21 6.99
N LEU A 67 -11.16 9.76 5.88
CA LEU A 67 -10.82 11.12 5.45
C LEU A 67 -11.33 12.18 6.43
N ASP A 68 -12.52 11.98 6.99
CA ASP A 68 -13.06 12.88 8.03
C ASP A 68 -12.22 12.82 9.30
N ALA A 69 -11.77 11.63 9.72
CA ALA A 69 -10.87 11.46 10.86
C ALA A 69 -9.51 12.13 10.62
N ILE A 70 -8.92 12.00 9.43
CA ILE A 70 -7.69 12.69 9.05
C ILE A 70 -7.88 14.21 9.14
N LYS A 71 -8.94 14.72 8.53
CA LYS A 71 -9.24 16.16 8.54
C LYS A 71 -9.44 16.71 9.95
N GLN A 72 -10.14 15.97 10.82
CA GLN A 72 -10.33 16.35 12.21
C GLN A 72 -9.01 16.36 12.99
N PHE A 73 -8.15 15.37 12.78
CA PHE A 73 -6.83 15.31 13.39
C PHE A 73 -5.96 16.48 12.95
N GLU A 74 -5.82 16.73 11.65
CA GLU A 74 -5.01 17.84 11.10
C GLU A 74 -5.50 19.23 11.59
N ALA A 75 -6.79 19.37 11.88
CA ALA A 75 -7.34 20.62 12.46
C ALA A 75 -6.92 20.84 13.93
N GLN A 76 -6.48 19.79 14.64
CA GLN A 76 -6.08 19.84 16.05
C GLN A 76 -4.56 19.77 16.22
N ASP A 77 -3.86 19.12 15.26
CA ASP A 77 -2.42 18.90 15.31
C ASP A 77 -1.80 19.16 13.92
N GLU A 78 -1.14 20.29 13.77
CA GLU A 78 -0.52 20.72 12.52
C GLU A 78 0.85 20.04 12.25
N ARG A 79 1.34 19.21 13.18
CA ARG A 79 2.66 18.54 13.03
C ARG A 79 2.69 17.54 11.89
N LEU A 80 1.55 16.90 11.57
CA LEU A 80 1.45 15.82 10.60
C LEU A 80 0.49 16.19 9.47
N GLN A 81 0.97 16.14 8.25
CA GLN A 81 0.13 16.19 7.05
C GLN A 81 -0.10 14.77 6.52
N THR A 82 -1.36 14.36 6.37
CA THR A 82 -1.72 13.01 5.93
C THR A 82 -2.42 13.00 4.58
N ARG A 83 -2.12 12.00 3.79
CA ARG A 83 -2.83 11.65 2.54
C ARG A 83 -3.23 10.19 2.60
N LEU A 84 -4.16 9.79 1.73
CA LEU A 84 -4.70 8.44 1.71
C LEU A 84 -4.38 7.75 0.38
N ILE A 85 -3.95 6.50 0.46
CA ILE A 85 -3.79 5.58 -0.66
C ILE A 85 -4.84 4.47 -0.50
N LEU A 86 -5.60 4.19 -1.56
CA LEU A 86 -6.57 3.10 -1.56
C LEU A 86 -5.96 1.85 -2.20
N SER A 87 -6.08 0.72 -1.52
CA SER A 87 -5.48 -0.53 -2.00
C SER A 87 -6.51 -1.43 -2.68
N ILE A 88 -6.12 -2.00 -3.82
CA ILE A 88 -6.77 -3.15 -4.46
C ILE A 88 -6.12 -4.41 -3.87
N ASP A 89 -6.92 -5.30 -3.31
CA ASP A 89 -6.44 -6.60 -2.84
C ASP A 89 -6.30 -7.58 -4.01
N ARG A 90 -5.25 -8.41 -4.02
CA ARG A 90 -5.03 -9.47 -5.03
C ARG A 90 -6.21 -10.43 -5.20
N ARG A 91 -7.08 -10.51 -4.20
CA ARG A 91 -8.30 -11.34 -4.20
C ARG A 91 -9.49 -10.67 -4.88
N ASN A 92 -9.41 -9.37 -5.18
CA ASN A 92 -10.51 -8.65 -5.82
C ASN A 92 -10.77 -9.17 -7.22
N SER A 93 -12.05 -9.26 -7.57
CA SER A 93 -12.48 -9.34 -8.96
C SER A 93 -12.23 -8.02 -9.69
N LEU A 94 -12.21 -8.04 -11.01
CA LEU A 94 -12.06 -6.81 -11.80
C LEU A 94 -13.12 -5.75 -11.49
N PRO A 95 -14.44 -6.06 -11.34
CA PRO A 95 -15.42 -5.08 -10.91
C PRO A 95 -15.10 -4.43 -9.56
N GLU A 96 -14.66 -5.20 -8.56
CA GLU A 96 -14.27 -4.68 -7.26
C GLU A 96 -13.03 -3.78 -7.35
N ALA A 97 -12.05 -4.14 -8.18
CA ALA A 97 -10.87 -3.32 -8.41
C ALA A 97 -11.22 -2.00 -9.12
N LEU A 98 -12.11 -2.02 -10.11
CA LEU A 98 -12.60 -0.81 -10.79
C LEU A 98 -13.41 0.08 -9.84
N GLU A 99 -14.14 -0.47 -8.89
CA GLU A 99 -14.82 0.29 -7.83
C GLU A 99 -13.80 1.07 -6.99
N VAL A 100 -12.66 0.46 -6.62
CA VAL A 100 -11.58 1.16 -5.89
C VAL A 100 -11.00 2.30 -6.74
N VAL A 101 -10.81 2.09 -8.04
CA VAL A 101 -10.35 3.16 -8.95
C VAL A 101 -11.34 4.33 -8.99
N GLU A 102 -12.64 4.05 -9.02
CA GLU A 102 -13.66 5.09 -9.00
C GLU A 102 -13.67 5.84 -7.65
N LEU A 103 -13.50 5.14 -6.53
CA LEU A 103 -13.33 5.78 -5.22
C LEU A 103 -12.11 6.70 -5.19
N CYS A 104 -10.97 6.28 -5.75
CA CYS A 104 -9.79 7.14 -5.85
C CYS A 104 -10.13 8.45 -6.57
N LYS A 105 -10.84 8.38 -7.70
CA LYS A 105 -11.24 9.53 -8.48
C LYS A 105 -12.21 10.45 -7.71
N GLN A 106 -13.21 9.88 -7.02
CA GLN A 106 -14.20 10.62 -6.25
C GLN A 106 -13.58 11.37 -5.07
N PHE A 107 -12.62 10.75 -4.39
CA PHE A 107 -12.00 11.29 -3.19
C PHE A 107 -10.66 12.00 -3.43
N GLN A 108 -10.20 12.13 -4.67
CA GLN A 108 -8.91 12.76 -4.98
C GLN A 108 -8.82 14.19 -4.43
N SER A 109 -9.87 15.00 -4.60
CA SER A 109 -9.92 16.37 -4.08
C SER A 109 -9.99 16.44 -2.54
N GLN A 110 -10.28 15.33 -1.88
CA GLN A 110 -10.35 15.22 -0.42
C GLN A 110 -9.08 14.64 0.20
N GLY A 111 -8.07 14.27 -0.60
CA GLY A 111 -6.79 13.80 -0.07
C GLY A 111 -6.40 12.38 -0.45
N VAL A 112 -7.15 11.70 -1.31
CA VAL A 112 -6.69 10.44 -1.91
C VAL A 112 -5.68 10.75 -3.01
N VAL A 113 -4.44 10.26 -2.83
CA VAL A 113 -3.31 10.61 -3.72
C VAL A 113 -2.78 9.41 -4.52
N GLY A 114 -3.19 8.20 -4.19
CA GLY A 114 -2.65 7.02 -4.85
C GLY A 114 -3.54 5.79 -4.75
N ILE A 115 -3.17 4.82 -5.56
CA ILE A 115 -3.73 3.47 -5.58
C ILE A 115 -2.61 2.45 -5.44
N ASP A 116 -2.86 1.38 -4.70
CA ASP A 116 -1.90 0.33 -4.39
C ASP A 116 -2.43 -1.05 -4.78
N LEU A 117 -1.54 -1.99 -5.08
CA LEU A 117 -1.84 -3.43 -5.10
C LEU A 117 -1.31 -4.06 -3.82
N CYS A 118 -2.19 -4.62 -3.00
CA CYS A 118 -1.83 -5.32 -1.77
C CYS A 118 -2.43 -6.73 -1.71
N GLY A 119 -2.29 -7.36 -0.57
CA GLY A 119 -2.91 -8.64 -0.24
C GLY A 119 -1.93 -9.81 -0.27
N ASP A 120 -2.44 -10.99 0.08
CA ASP A 120 -1.64 -12.20 0.23
C ASP A 120 -0.88 -12.55 -1.06
N PRO A 121 0.46 -12.51 -1.07
CA PRO A 121 1.28 -12.79 -2.26
C PRO A 121 1.16 -14.23 -2.75
N MET A 122 0.59 -15.15 -1.96
CA MET A 122 0.27 -16.52 -2.39
C MET A 122 -0.91 -16.58 -3.37
N LYS A 123 -1.63 -15.46 -3.56
CA LYS A 123 -2.76 -15.37 -4.51
C LYS A 123 -2.24 -14.98 -5.88
N ALA A 124 -2.36 -15.94 -6.81
CA ALA A 124 -2.06 -15.76 -8.24
C ALA A 124 -3.26 -15.17 -9.01
N GLY A 125 -3.06 -14.85 -10.28
CA GLY A 125 -4.14 -14.41 -11.17
C GLY A 125 -4.33 -12.90 -11.20
N ILE A 126 -3.33 -12.14 -10.83
CA ILE A 126 -3.38 -10.65 -10.81
C ILE A 126 -3.51 -10.03 -12.21
N GLU A 127 -3.31 -10.81 -13.30
CA GLU A 127 -3.47 -10.37 -14.68
C GLU A 127 -4.87 -9.78 -14.92
N ALA A 128 -5.88 -10.35 -14.27
CA ALA A 128 -7.26 -9.88 -14.35
C ALA A 128 -7.44 -8.44 -13.82
N LEU A 129 -6.52 -7.95 -12.98
CA LEU A 129 -6.54 -6.61 -12.42
C LEU A 129 -5.90 -5.55 -13.33
N SER A 130 -5.20 -5.96 -14.39
CA SER A 130 -4.51 -5.06 -15.33
C SER A 130 -5.41 -3.92 -15.88
N PRO A 131 -6.69 -4.16 -16.24
CA PRO A 131 -7.55 -3.08 -16.70
C PRO A 131 -7.82 -2.00 -15.64
N ALA A 132 -7.87 -2.37 -14.34
CA ALA A 132 -8.06 -1.42 -13.25
C ALA A 132 -6.85 -0.49 -13.09
N PHE A 133 -5.62 -1.04 -13.10
CA PHE A 133 -4.40 -0.23 -13.03
C PHE A 133 -4.21 0.65 -14.28
N LYS A 134 -4.56 0.14 -15.47
CA LYS A 134 -4.61 0.96 -16.69
C LYS A 134 -5.63 2.10 -16.61
N ALA A 135 -6.76 1.89 -15.94
CA ALA A 135 -7.74 2.94 -15.69
C ALA A 135 -7.22 3.97 -14.68
N ALA A 136 -6.59 3.51 -13.59
CA ALA A 136 -5.98 4.38 -12.57
C ALA A 136 -4.92 5.32 -13.17
N LYS A 137 -4.04 4.82 -14.05
CA LYS A 137 -3.01 5.63 -14.73
C LYS A 137 -3.58 6.74 -15.61
N LYS A 138 -4.86 6.71 -15.98
CA LYS A 138 -5.52 7.79 -16.73
C LYS A 138 -6.04 8.91 -15.84
N ILE A 139 -6.05 8.72 -14.52
CA ILE A 139 -6.46 9.74 -13.56
C ILE A 139 -5.27 10.66 -13.32
N SER A 140 -5.38 11.90 -13.76
CA SER A 140 -4.30 12.89 -13.60
C SER A 140 -3.99 13.14 -12.12
N GLY A 141 -2.72 13.03 -11.74
CA GLY A 141 -2.26 13.28 -10.36
C GLY A 141 -2.48 12.11 -9.38
N LEU A 142 -3.02 10.97 -9.83
CA LEU A 142 -3.11 9.77 -8.99
C LEU A 142 -1.84 8.93 -9.15
N GLY A 143 -1.11 8.70 -8.06
CA GLY A 143 0.07 7.84 -8.03
C GLY A 143 -0.31 6.36 -8.01
N VAL A 144 0.53 5.51 -8.61
CA VAL A 144 0.39 4.04 -8.56
C VAL A 144 1.58 3.47 -7.79
N THR A 145 1.30 2.75 -6.71
CA THR A 145 2.30 1.97 -5.97
C THR A 145 1.89 0.50 -5.94
N LEU A 146 2.85 -0.40 -5.81
CA LEU A 146 2.56 -1.84 -5.85
C LEU A 146 3.39 -2.57 -4.79
N HIS A 147 2.80 -3.49 -4.03
CA HIS A 147 3.55 -4.52 -3.32
C HIS A 147 4.24 -5.40 -4.35
N PHE A 148 5.57 -5.50 -4.29
CA PHE A 148 6.39 -6.02 -5.38
C PHE A 148 7.48 -6.94 -4.85
N ALA A 149 7.55 -8.16 -5.34
CA ALA A 149 8.56 -9.15 -4.96
C ALA A 149 8.70 -9.36 -3.44
N GLU A 150 7.57 -9.34 -2.72
CA GLU A 150 7.49 -9.45 -1.27
C GLU A 150 7.80 -10.87 -0.79
N ALA A 151 7.38 -11.87 -1.55
CA ALA A 151 7.57 -13.29 -1.27
C ALA A 151 8.17 -14.01 -2.48
N PRO A 152 8.81 -15.18 -2.30
CA PRO A 152 9.35 -15.95 -3.43
C PRO A 152 8.31 -16.28 -4.49
N CYS A 153 7.06 -16.58 -4.08
CA CYS A 153 5.97 -16.92 -5.00
C CYS A 153 5.48 -15.71 -5.82
N SER A 154 5.60 -14.50 -5.33
CA SER A 154 5.30 -13.23 -6.02
C SER A 154 6.56 -12.55 -6.58
N GLY A 155 7.68 -13.25 -6.60
CA GLY A 155 8.97 -12.80 -7.13
C GLY A 155 9.33 -13.48 -8.46
N THR A 156 8.37 -14.07 -9.16
CA THR A 156 8.65 -14.65 -10.49
C THR A 156 8.81 -13.55 -11.52
N ASP A 157 9.72 -13.74 -12.46
CA ASP A 157 10.00 -12.74 -13.50
C ASP A 157 8.75 -12.40 -14.33
N GLU A 158 7.87 -13.37 -14.55
CA GLU A 158 6.60 -13.18 -15.27
C GLU A 158 5.69 -12.21 -14.53
N GLU A 159 5.47 -12.42 -13.22
CA GLU A 159 4.64 -11.55 -12.41
C GLU A 159 5.27 -10.14 -12.31
N LEU A 160 6.57 -10.07 -12.05
CA LEU A 160 7.26 -8.81 -11.90
C LEU A 160 7.29 -7.97 -13.20
N LYS A 161 7.45 -8.62 -14.37
CA LYS A 161 7.32 -7.97 -15.68
C LYS A 161 5.90 -7.46 -15.92
N LEU A 162 4.89 -8.22 -15.52
CA LEU A 162 3.49 -7.79 -15.61
C LEU A 162 3.27 -6.55 -14.73
N LEU A 163 3.68 -6.59 -13.45
CA LEU A 163 3.55 -5.45 -12.53
C LEU A 163 4.28 -4.21 -13.06
N LEU A 164 5.49 -4.36 -13.58
CA LEU A 164 6.22 -3.26 -14.22
C LEU A 164 5.50 -2.72 -15.47
N SER A 165 4.75 -3.55 -16.19
CA SER A 165 3.97 -3.11 -17.36
C SER A 165 2.79 -2.19 -17.02
N TRP A 166 2.39 -2.12 -15.75
CA TRP A 166 1.39 -1.18 -15.26
C TRP A 166 1.95 0.23 -14.99
N GLU A 167 3.26 0.41 -15.24
CA GLU A 167 3.96 1.69 -15.11
C GLU A 167 3.83 2.33 -13.71
N PRO A 168 4.17 1.58 -12.64
CA PRO A 168 4.07 2.11 -11.29
C PRO A 168 5.02 3.29 -11.08
N ASP A 169 4.59 4.24 -10.25
CA ASP A 169 5.41 5.36 -9.79
C ASP A 169 6.31 4.92 -8.62
N ARG A 170 5.84 3.93 -7.83
CA ARG A 170 6.57 3.32 -6.71
C ARG A 170 6.32 1.82 -6.63
N ILE A 171 7.26 1.10 -6.05
CA ILE A 171 7.16 -0.35 -5.77
C ILE A 171 7.68 -0.64 -4.37
N GLY A 172 6.96 -1.49 -3.63
CA GLY A 172 7.27 -1.85 -2.25
C GLY A 172 8.04 -3.16 -2.11
N HIS A 173 8.69 -3.36 -0.97
CA HIS A 173 9.49 -4.52 -0.56
C HIS A 173 10.72 -4.80 -1.44
N VAL A 174 10.58 -5.13 -2.70
CA VAL A 174 11.63 -5.42 -3.70
C VAL A 174 12.69 -6.44 -3.22
N ILE A 175 12.24 -7.50 -2.54
CA ILE A 175 13.10 -8.49 -1.89
C ILE A 175 13.59 -9.54 -2.89
N HIS A 176 12.66 -10.24 -3.53
CA HIS A 176 12.92 -11.43 -4.36
C HIS A 176 13.04 -11.03 -5.83
N LEU A 177 14.19 -10.46 -6.20
CA LEU A 177 14.46 -9.97 -7.56
C LEU A 177 15.52 -10.82 -8.26
N SER A 178 15.28 -11.16 -9.52
CA SER A 178 16.36 -11.57 -10.42
C SER A 178 17.26 -10.37 -10.77
N SER A 179 18.46 -10.64 -11.27
CA SER A 179 19.34 -9.59 -11.78
C SER A 179 18.75 -8.83 -12.96
N GLU A 180 17.98 -9.50 -13.81
CA GLU A 180 17.27 -8.90 -14.95
C GLU A 180 16.21 -7.89 -14.48
N ILE A 181 15.36 -8.28 -13.54
CA ILE A 181 14.32 -7.38 -12.99
C ILE A 181 14.95 -6.20 -12.24
N ARG A 182 16.00 -6.46 -11.45
CA ARG A 182 16.74 -5.39 -10.79
C ARG A 182 17.29 -4.37 -11.79
N GLN A 183 17.88 -4.84 -12.89
CA GLN A 183 18.40 -3.96 -13.93
C GLN A 183 17.26 -3.21 -14.63
N ALA A 184 16.14 -3.87 -14.93
CA ALA A 184 14.98 -3.22 -15.53
C ALA A 184 14.40 -2.09 -14.67
N ILE A 185 14.41 -2.23 -13.33
CA ILE A 185 13.99 -1.17 -12.40
C ILE A 185 14.98 0.01 -12.50
N VAL A 186 16.27 -0.25 -12.47
CA VAL A 186 17.33 0.80 -12.56
C VAL A 186 17.25 1.53 -13.89
N ASP A 187 17.10 0.80 -15.01
CA ASP A 187 17.09 1.37 -16.37
C ASP A 187 15.86 2.27 -16.61
N ARG A 188 14.74 1.94 -16.00
CA ARG A 188 13.55 2.80 -16.06
C ARG A 188 13.78 4.14 -15.38
N GLY A 189 14.61 4.19 -14.32
CA GLY A 189 14.78 5.37 -13.49
C GLY A 189 13.44 5.89 -12.94
N ARG A 190 13.46 6.74 -11.96
CA ARG A 190 12.27 7.42 -11.40
C ARG A 190 11.22 6.54 -10.72
N ILE A 191 11.43 5.22 -10.60
CA ILE A 191 10.56 4.38 -9.76
C ILE A 191 11.03 4.55 -8.32
N GLY A 192 10.14 5.03 -7.44
CA GLY A 192 10.39 5.11 -6.00
C GLY A 192 10.37 3.71 -5.37
N LEU A 193 11.32 3.42 -4.49
CA LEU A 193 11.40 2.15 -3.77
C LEU A 193 10.94 2.33 -2.33
N GLU A 194 9.86 1.68 -1.94
CA GLU A 194 9.28 1.70 -0.60
C GLU A 194 9.83 0.51 0.19
N LEU A 195 10.80 0.77 1.06
CA LEU A 195 11.52 -0.27 1.79
C LEU A 195 10.95 -0.42 3.21
N CYS A 196 10.35 -1.57 3.47
CA CYS A 196 9.65 -1.90 4.72
C CYS A 196 10.59 -2.63 5.69
N LEU A 197 11.52 -1.90 6.32
CA LEU A 197 12.58 -2.50 7.14
C LEU A 197 12.03 -3.40 8.24
N SER A 198 11.16 -2.87 9.09
CA SER A 198 10.64 -3.60 10.25
C SER A 198 9.78 -4.79 9.84
N CYS A 199 8.85 -4.59 8.90
CA CYS A 199 7.99 -5.66 8.40
C CYS A 199 8.83 -6.80 7.79
N ASN A 200 9.77 -6.49 6.91
CA ASN A 200 10.58 -7.50 6.23
C ASN A 200 11.38 -8.36 7.22
N VAL A 201 11.88 -7.77 8.32
CA VAL A 201 12.62 -8.49 9.36
C VAL A 201 11.67 -9.26 10.28
N HIS A 202 10.67 -8.61 10.86
CA HIS A 202 9.78 -9.21 11.86
C HIS A 202 8.85 -10.28 11.28
N ALA A 203 8.36 -10.08 10.05
CA ALA A 203 7.59 -11.11 9.33
C ALA A 203 8.47 -12.21 8.73
N LYS A 204 9.79 -12.16 8.95
CA LYS A 204 10.77 -13.15 8.46
C LYS A 204 10.74 -13.31 6.94
N MET A 205 10.52 -12.19 6.23
CA MET A 205 10.58 -12.15 4.77
C MET A 205 12.02 -12.21 4.27
N ILE A 206 12.96 -11.74 5.09
CA ILE A 206 14.41 -11.84 4.88
C ILE A 206 15.06 -12.60 6.05
N SER A 207 16.24 -13.15 5.80
CA SER A 207 17.09 -13.79 6.82
C SER A 207 18.21 -12.83 7.26
N GLY A 208 18.73 -13.00 8.51
CA GLY A 208 19.89 -12.25 9.00
C GLY A 208 19.59 -10.90 9.65
N GLY A 209 18.33 -10.56 9.88
CA GLY A 209 17.94 -9.35 10.61
C GLY A 209 18.15 -8.04 9.83
N PHE A 210 18.17 -6.91 10.55
CA PHE A 210 18.28 -5.57 9.94
C PHE A 210 19.60 -5.36 9.19
N GLU A 211 20.70 -5.93 9.67
CA GLU A 211 22.01 -5.80 9.03
C GLU A 211 22.07 -6.45 7.64
N ALA A 212 21.28 -7.53 7.44
CA ALA A 212 21.21 -8.22 6.16
C ALA A 212 20.12 -7.66 5.23
N HIS A 213 19.43 -6.59 5.63
CA HIS A 213 18.37 -6.01 4.83
C HIS A 213 18.94 -5.43 3.51
N HIS A 214 18.26 -5.70 2.41
CA HIS A 214 18.65 -5.25 1.06
C HIS A 214 18.62 -3.73 0.88
N PHE A 215 18.13 -2.97 1.87
CA PHE A 215 18.22 -1.50 1.93
C PHE A 215 19.62 -1.00 1.61
N GLY A 216 20.66 -1.57 2.25
CA GLY A 216 22.06 -1.16 2.02
C GLY A 216 22.48 -1.26 0.56
N SER A 217 22.03 -2.31 -0.13
CA SER A 217 22.31 -2.50 -1.56
C SER A 217 21.66 -1.41 -2.43
N TRP A 218 20.40 -1.04 -2.13
CA TRP A 218 19.73 0.03 -2.84
C TRP A 218 20.28 1.41 -2.47
N TRP A 219 20.57 1.64 -1.20
CA TRP A 219 21.18 2.89 -0.72
C TRP A 219 22.51 3.18 -1.41
N ASN A 220 23.38 2.19 -1.54
CA ASN A 220 24.66 2.34 -2.21
C ASN A 220 24.54 2.62 -3.71
N ASN A 221 23.39 2.30 -4.31
CA ASN A 221 23.10 2.52 -5.73
C ASN A 221 22.08 3.65 -5.98
N ARG A 222 21.67 4.43 -4.96
CA ARG A 222 20.62 5.47 -5.07
C ARG A 222 20.89 6.55 -6.13
N HIS A 223 22.18 6.81 -6.42
CA HIS A 223 22.59 7.75 -7.47
C HIS A 223 22.24 7.30 -8.90
N LYS A 224 21.79 6.05 -9.06
CA LYS A 224 21.32 5.50 -10.35
C LYS A 224 19.84 5.83 -10.65
N GLY A 225 19.21 6.72 -9.86
CA GLY A 225 17.93 7.31 -10.20
C GLY A 225 16.69 6.68 -9.55
N CYS A 226 16.85 5.75 -8.59
CA CYS A 226 15.74 5.19 -7.82
C CYS A 226 15.63 5.90 -6.45
N PRO A 227 14.63 6.79 -6.24
CA PRO A 227 14.39 7.37 -4.94
C PRO A 227 14.02 6.30 -3.93
N LEU A 228 14.54 6.42 -2.69
CA LEU A 228 14.23 5.50 -1.61
C LEU A 228 13.25 6.15 -0.63
N VAL A 229 12.23 5.41 -0.25
CA VAL A 229 11.26 5.78 0.79
C VAL A 229 11.31 4.70 1.86
N LEU A 230 11.40 5.09 3.13
CA LEU A 230 11.17 4.17 4.23
C LEU A 230 9.67 4.03 4.46
N CYS A 231 9.21 2.80 4.46
CA CYS A 231 7.80 2.47 4.60
C CYS A 231 7.61 1.61 5.85
N VAL A 232 6.49 1.81 6.53
CA VAL A 232 6.01 0.95 7.61
C VAL A 232 4.77 0.22 7.11
N SER A 233 4.80 -1.10 7.12
CA SER A 233 3.70 -1.96 6.71
C SER A 233 3.47 -3.09 7.68
#